data_be7e592406dcc4787ec2d8f6cec39520
#
_entry.id   be7e592406dcc4787ec2d8f6cec39520
#
_cell.length_a   1.000
_cell.length_b   1.000
_cell.length_c   1.000
_cell.angle_alpha   90.00
_cell.angle_beta   90.00
_cell.angle_gamma   90.00
#
_symmetry.space_group_name_H-M   'P 1'
#
loop_
_entity.id
_entity.type
_entity.pdbx_description
1 polymer ?
#
loop_
_entity_poly.entity_id
_entity_poly.type
_entity_poly.pdbx_seq_one_letter_code
_entity_poly.pdbx_strand_id
1 'polypeptide(L)'
;MKKELFALKGMICYSKNQREMVFMEDSYVVCENGICAGVFSQLPEEYKDVPVEDLGNRLIIPGFTDLHLHAPQYAYRGTGMDLELLDWLNTITFPQEARYADLSYAKKAYSIFVDDLKHSFTTRACIFATLHRPATELLMDMLEESGLATMVGKVNMDRNGSPELQEESAQASAADTRQWLEDIKRRYDHTYPILTPRFTPSCTDELMTELGKIQKEYHVPVQSHLSENFGEIAWVKELCPTSRFYGDAYDMFGLFGTKNAESELDYTAASANSNSCPTIMAHCVHSTDEEIQMIKDQGVYIAHCPESNTDIASGIAPIRRYLDMGLHVGLGTDVAGGFSLSMFRAIADTIQVSKLRWRLMDQNLAPVSYTHLR
;
A
#
# COMPACT_ATOMS: atom_id res chain seq x y z
N MET A 1 -19.89 5.61 24.12
CA MET A 1 -19.29 4.28 23.89
C MET A 1 -18.76 3.71 25.21
N LYS A 2 -18.94 2.43 25.49
CA LYS A 2 -18.26 1.79 26.65
C LYS A 2 -16.76 1.83 26.33
N LYS A 3 -15.96 2.32 27.27
CA LYS A 3 -14.50 2.29 27.18
C LYS A 3 -14.08 0.82 27.08
N GLU A 4 -13.55 0.41 25.94
CA GLU A 4 -13.05 -0.96 25.76
C GLU A 4 -11.62 -1.01 26.30
N LEU A 5 -11.44 -1.74 27.39
CA LEU A 5 -10.14 -1.87 28.07
C LEU A 5 -9.94 -3.34 28.44
N PHE A 6 -8.89 -3.95 27.90
CA PHE A 6 -8.53 -5.34 28.21
C PHE A 6 -7.01 -5.57 28.06
N ALA A 7 -6.51 -6.69 28.53
CA ALA A 7 -5.14 -7.12 28.33
C ALA A 7 -5.10 -8.54 27.74
N LEU A 8 -4.13 -8.78 26.87
CA LEU A 8 -3.75 -10.11 26.41
C LEU A 8 -2.45 -10.51 27.09
N LYS A 9 -2.40 -11.73 27.63
CA LYS A 9 -1.20 -12.29 28.26
C LYS A 9 -0.64 -13.41 27.39
N GLY A 10 0.68 -13.41 27.13
CA GLY A 10 1.34 -14.44 26.33
C GLY A 10 2.82 -14.17 26.11
N MET A 11 3.36 -14.81 25.08
CA MET A 11 4.72 -14.53 24.58
C MET A 11 4.64 -13.36 23.60
N ILE A 12 5.33 -12.26 23.88
CA ILE A 12 5.24 -11.03 23.06
C ILE A 12 6.54 -10.83 22.29
N CYS A 13 6.42 -10.56 20.97
CA CYS A 13 7.56 -10.23 20.13
C CYS A 13 7.21 -9.04 19.25
N TYR A 14 8.03 -7.99 19.30
CA TYR A 14 7.87 -6.83 18.44
C TYR A 14 9.22 -6.18 18.14
N SER A 15 9.23 -5.37 17.10
CA SER A 15 10.40 -4.59 16.71
C SER A 15 10.39 -3.23 17.39
N LYS A 16 11.46 -2.91 18.10
CA LYS A 16 11.66 -1.59 18.68
C LYS A 16 12.23 -0.60 17.64
N ASN A 17 13.10 -1.10 16.79
CA ASN A 17 13.73 -0.37 15.68
C ASN A 17 14.33 -1.36 14.68
N GLN A 18 14.91 -0.89 13.58
CA GLN A 18 15.50 -1.74 12.52
C GLN A 18 16.62 -2.69 12.97
N ARG A 19 17.12 -2.59 14.21
CA ARG A 19 18.25 -3.38 14.71
C ARG A 19 17.92 -4.17 15.96
N GLU A 20 16.78 -3.91 16.59
CA GLU A 20 16.42 -4.46 17.89
C GLU A 20 15.02 -5.06 17.88
N MET A 21 14.94 -6.34 18.19
CA MET A 21 13.69 -7.03 18.49
C MET A 21 13.56 -7.20 20.00
N VAL A 22 12.37 -6.94 20.51
CA VAL A 22 12.00 -7.22 21.90
C VAL A 22 11.24 -8.55 21.94
N PHE A 23 11.64 -9.42 22.85
CA PHE A 23 10.97 -10.67 23.15
C PHE A 23 10.69 -10.73 24.67
N MET A 24 9.44 -10.94 25.02
CA MET A 24 9.01 -10.98 26.42
C MET A 24 8.12 -12.20 26.64
N GLU A 25 8.50 -13.04 27.61
CA GLU A 25 7.71 -14.19 28.03
C GLU A 25 6.71 -13.77 29.11
N ASP A 26 5.58 -14.47 29.20
CA ASP A 26 4.57 -14.33 30.24
C ASP A 26 4.18 -12.85 30.52
N SER A 27 4.05 -12.07 29.46
CA SER A 27 3.91 -10.61 29.48
C SER A 27 2.55 -10.15 28.93
N TYR A 28 2.23 -8.89 29.10
CA TYR A 28 0.91 -8.33 28.84
C TYR A 28 0.97 -7.25 27.74
N VAL A 29 0.02 -7.30 26.81
CA VAL A 29 -0.34 -6.16 25.93
C VAL A 29 -1.64 -5.59 26.43
N VAL A 30 -1.67 -4.32 26.78
CA VAL A 30 -2.90 -3.62 27.19
C VAL A 30 -3.48 -2.89 25.99
N CYS A 31 -4.76 -3.12 25.73
CA CYS A 31 -5.55 -2.43 24.71
C CYS A 31 -6.55 -1.50 25.39
N GLU A 32 -6.54 -0.25 25.00
CA GLU A 32 -7.51 0.77 25.44
C GLU A 32 -8.15 1.43 24.21
N ASN A 33 -9.47 1.21 24.02
CA ASN A 33 -10.23 1.75 22.87
C ASN A 33 -9.60 1.44 21.51
N GLY A 34 -9.15 0.20 21.29
CA GLY A 34 -8.54 -0.25 20.06
C GLY A 34 -7.06 0.16 19.88
N ILE A 35 -6.46 0.86 20.84
CA ILE A 35 -5.07 1.30 20.80
C ILE A 35 -4.24 0.50 21.81
N CYS A 36 -3.02 0.10 21.42
CA CYS A 36 -2.05 -0.50 22.35
C CYS A 36 -1.58 0.58 23.34
N ALA A 37 -2.03 0.48 24.59
CA ALA A 37 -1.60 1.37 25.67
C ALA A 37 -0.18 1.04 26.18
N GLY A 38 0.29 -0.19 25.97
CA GLY A 38 1.65 -0.58 26.31
C GLY A 38 1.85 -2.08 26.38
N VAL A 39 3.12 -2.46 26.50
CA VAL A 39 3.58 -3.84 26.72
C VAL A 39 4.30 -3.90 28.05
N PHE A 40 3.91 -4.84 28.93
CA PHE A 40 4.34 -4.88 30.32
C PHE A 40 4.72 -6.31 30.74
N SER A 41 5.82 -6.47 31.47
CA SER A 41 6.14 -7.75 32.14
C SER A 41 5.24 -8.04 33.31
N GLN A 42 4.73 -6.98 33.97
CA GLN A 42 3.73 -7.04 35.03
C GLN A 42 2.75 -5.87 34.79
N LEU A 43 1.45 -6.11 35.01
CA LEU A 43 0.47 -5.03 34.84
C LEU A 43 0.74 -3.90 35.86
N PRO A 44 0.85 -2.64 35.38
CA PRO A 44 0.88 -1.46 36.25
C PRO A 44 -0.36 -1.37 37.17
N GLU A 45 -0.27 -0.64 38.26
CA GLU A 45 -1.36 -0.46 39.22
C GLU A 45 -2.65 0.08 38.57
N GLU A 46 -2.50 0.95 37.57
CA GLU A 46 -3.62 1.52 36.80
C GLU A 46 -4.38 0.48 35.96
N TYR A 47 -3.75 -0.65 35.60
CA TYR A 47 -4.33 -1.75 34.81
C TYR A 47 -4.55 -3.05 35.61
N LYS A 48 -4.37 -3.06 36.91
CA LYS A 48 -4.44 -4.28 37.74
C LYS A 48 -5.78 -5.00 37.67
N ASP A 49 -6.87 -4.27 37.50
CA ASP A 49 -8.24 -4.78 37.48
C ASP A 49 -8.82 -4.95 36.07
N VAL A 50 -7.99 -4.80 34.99
CA VAL A 50 -8.47 -4.99 33.60
C VAL A 50 -8.77 -6.47 33.35
N PRO A 51 -9.77 -6.78 32.51
CA PRO A 51 -9.96 -8.15 32.04
C PRO A 51 -8.72 -8.64 31.30
N VAL A 52 -8.21 -9.82 31.70
CA VAL A 52 -7.04 -10.45 31.07
C VAL A 52 -7.48 -11.72 30.37
N GLU A 53 -7.14 -11.82 29.07
CA GLU A 53 -7.20 -13.08 28.34
C GLU A 53 -5.80 -13.71 28.33
N ASP A 54 -5.65 -14.86 28.99
CA ASP A 54 -4.38 -15.61 29.01
C ASP A 54 -4.32 -16.56 27.80
N LEU A 55 -3.41 -16.25 26.87
CA LEU A 55 -3.19 -17.00 25.63
C LEU A 55 -2.16 -18.13 25.82
N GLY A 56 -1.61 -18.30 27.02
CA GLY A 56 -0.59 -19.30 27.32
C GLY A 56 0.69 -19.10 26.49
N ASN A 57 1.11 -20.15 25.80
CA ASN A 57 2.34 -20.12 24.99
C ASN A 57 2.15 -19.55 23.58
N ARG A 58 1.04 -18.86 23.29
CA ARG A 58 0.83 -18.24 21.99
C ARG A 58 1.69 -16.98 21.85
N LEU A 59 2.24 -16.80 20.63
CA LEU A 59 3.02 -15.62 20.29
C LEU A 59 2.09 -14.46 19.89
N ILE A 60 2.25 -13.34 20.56
CA ILE A 60 1.58 -12.08 20.26
C ILE A 60 2.56 -11.21 19.49
N ILE A 61 2.20 -10.80 18.28
CA ILE A 61 2.98 -9.88 17.44
C ILE A 61 2.08 -8.71 17.01
N PRO A 62 2.64 -7.54 16.67
CA PRO A 62 1.90 -6.50 15.97
C PRO A 62 1.35 -7.03 14.64
N GLY A 63 0.14 -6.62 14.28
CA GLY A 63 -0.41 -6.93 12.95
C GLY A 63 0.42 -6.25 11.86
N PHE A 64 0.52 -6.91 10.69
CA PHE A 64 1.27 -6.39 9.56
C PHE A 64 0.54 -5.25 8.85
N THR A 65 1.32 -4.44 8.16
CA THR A 65 0.85 -3.44 7.21
C THR A 65 1.26 -3.86 5.80
N ASP A 66 0.27 -4.04 4.93
CA ASP A 66 0.47 -4.27 3.50
C ASP A 66 0.36 -2.93 2.79
N LEU A 67 1.47 -2.39 2.28
CA LEU A 67 1.51 -1.06 1.68
C LEU A 67 1.05 -1.01 0.22
N HIS A 68 0.80 -2.16 -0.42
CA HIS A 68 0.39 -2.18 -1.81
C HIS A 68 -0.25 -3.51 -2.18
N LEU A 69 -1.50 -3.46 -2.59
CA LEU A 69 -2.24 -4.57 -3.18
C LEU A 69 -3.44 -4.08 -3.99
N HIS A 70 -3.96 -4.92 -4.88
CA HIS A 70 -5.08 -4.65 -5.76
C HIS A 70 -6.28 -5.55 -5.45
N ALA A 71 -7.30 -5.04 -4.77
CA ALA A 71 -8.48 -5.82 -4.43
C ALA A 71 -9.20 -6.44 -5.63
N PRO A 72 -9.36 -5.73 -6.79
CA PRO A 72 -9.99 -6.32 -7.97
C PRO A 72 -9.22 -7.50 -8.56
N GLN A 73 -7.92 -7.56 -8.36
CA GLN A 73 -7.06 -8.57 -8.95
C GLN A 73 -7.03 -9.87 -8.16
N TYR A 74 -7.52 -9.85 -6.93
CA TYR A 74 -7.52 -11.02 -6.05
C TYR A 74 -8.23 -12.24 -6.66
N ALA A 75 -9.29 -12.02 -7.45
CA ALA A 75 -10.08 -13.08 -8.06
C ALA A 75 -9.34 -13.94 -9.10
N TYR A 76 -8.25 -13.43 -9.70
CA TYR A 76 -7.47 -14.13 -10.73
C TYR A 76 -5.98 -14.25 -10.42
N ARG A 77 -5.60 -14.09 -9.15
CA ARG A 77 -4.22 -14.25 -8.69
C ARG A 77 -3.60 -15.56 -9.15
N GLY A 78 -2.33 -15.53 -9.51
CA GLY A 78 -1.60 -16.69 -10.04
C GLY A 78 -1.91 -17.03 -11.50
N THR A 79 -2.64 -16.15 -12.23
CA THR A 79 -2.96 -16.34 -13.64
C THR A 79 -2.03 -15.50 -14.51
N GLY A 80 -1.42 -16.12 -15.54
CA GLY A 80 -0.56 -15.43 -16.50
C GLY A 80 0.83 -15.07 -15.95
N MET A 81 1.33 -15.79 -14.96
CA MET A 81 2.65 -15.57 -14.35
C MET A 81 3.84 -15.92 -15.26
N ASP A 82 3.59 -16.28 -16.50
CA ASP A 82 4.57 -16.47 -17.57
C ASP A 82 4.69 -15.24 -18.51
N LEU A 83 4.01 -14.14 -18.15
CA LEU A 83 4.01 -12.88 -18.92
C LEU A 83 4.81 -11.81 -18.19
N GLU A 84 5.36 -10.87 -18.94
CA GLU A 84 5.89 -9.61 -18.40
C GLU A 84 4.75 -8.62 -18.09
N LEU A 85 5.05 -7.60 -17.28
CA LEU A 85 4.08 -6.63 -16.76
C LEU A 85 3.09 -6.12 -17.82
N LEU A 86 3.56 -5.55 -18.93
CA LEU A 86 2.68 -4.88 -19.90
C LEU A 86 1.79 -5.87 -20.67
N ASP A 87 2.31 -7.06 -20.97
CA ASP A 87 1.54 -8.14 -21.60
C ASP A 87 0.51 -8.69 -20.64
N TRP A 88 0.89 -8.88 -19.36
CA TRP A 88 -0.01 -9.33 -18.30
C TRP A 88 -1.14 -8.32 -18.06
N LEU A 89 -0.84 -7.01 -18.00
CA LEU A 89 -1.84 -5.96 -17.84
C LEU A 89 -2.89 -6.01 -18.97
N ASN A 90 -2.44 -6.08 -20.24
CA ASN A 90 -3.32 -6.01 -21.39
C ASN A 90 -4.15 -7.30 -21.59
N THR A 91 -3.57 -8.47 -21.32
CA THR A 91 -4.21 -9.75 -21.65
C THR A 91 -5.03 -10.33 -20.51
N ILE A 92 -4.65 -10.08 -19.26
CA ILE A 92 -5.29 -10.64 -18.06
C ILE A 92 -5.95 -9.54 -17.23
N THR A 93 -5.18 -8.56 -16.80
CA THR A 93 -5.58 -7.63 -15.74
C THR A 93 -6.73 -6.71 -16.18
N PHE A 94 -6.57 -5.96 -17.25
CA PHE A 94 -7.59 -5.01 -17.68
C PHE A 94 -8.93 -5.67 -18.00
N PRO A 95 -8.98 -6.79 -18.75
CA PRO A 95 -10.24 -7.51 -18.98
C PRO A 95 -10.93 -8.01 -17.70
N GLN A 96 -10.17 -8.44 -16.70
CA GLN A 96 -10.74 -8.94 -15.46
C GLN A 96 -11.20 -7.79 -14.54
N GLU A 97 -10.45 -6.70 -14.46
CA GLU A 97 -10.84 -5.52 -13.69
C GLU A 97 -12.10 -4.83 -14.27
N ALA A 98 -12.28 -4.82 -15.59
CA ALA A 98 -13.49 -4.28 -16.23
C ALA A 98 -14.79 -4.93 -15.72
N ARG A 99 -14.75 -6.18 -15.26
CA ARG A 99 -15.91 -6.90 -14.71
C ARG A 99 -16.48 -6.26 -13.45
N TYR A 100 -15.73 -5.42 -12.76
CA TYR A 100 -16.19 -4.73 -11.55
C TYR A 100 -17.20 -3.60 -11.82
N ALA A 101 -17.48 -3.30 -13.09
CA ALA A 101 -18.67 -2.53 -13.47
C ALA A 101 -19.97 -3.22 -13.04
N ASP A 102 -20.02 -4.56 -12.99
CA ASP A 102 -21.11 -5.34 -12.43
C ASP A 102 -20.98 -5.44 -10.90
N LEU A 103 -21.85 -4.74 -10.17
CA LEU A 103 -21.83 -4.75 -8.71
C LEU A 103 -22.12 -6.13 -8.11
N SER A 104 -22.83 -7.01 -8.81
CA SER A 104 -23.05 -8.38 -8.33
C SER A 104 -21.79 -9.21 -8.35
N TYR A 105 -20.97 -9.04 -9.40
CA TYR A 105 -19.64 -9.61 -9.50
C TYR A 105 -18.71 -9.01 -8.45
N ALA A 106 -18.66 -7.67 -8.37
CA ALA A 106 -17.83 -6.95 -7.41
C ALA A 106 -18.12 -7.40 -5.97
N LYS A 107 -19.40 -7.49 -5.59
CA LYS A 107 -19.83 -7.95 -4.27
C LYS A 107 -19.30 -9.35 -3.95
N LYS A 108 -19.42 -10.28 -4.89
CA LYS A 108 -18.92 -11.66 -4.69
C LYS A 108 -17.42 -11.72 -4.57
N ALA A 109 -16.69 -11.04 -5.46
CA ALA A 109 -15.23 -11.05 -5.47
C ALA A 109 -14.65 -10.36 -4.22
N TYR A 110 -15.16 -9.17 -3.88
CA TYR A 110 -14.70 -8.42 -2.71
C TYR A 110 -15.04 -9.11 -1.38
N SER A 111 -16.18 -9.80 -1.27
CA SER A 111 -16.48 -10.54 -0.04
C SER A 111 -15.48 -11.66 0.24
N ILE A 112 -14.98 -12.34 -0.80
CA ILE A 112 -13.93 -13.35 -0.66
C ILE A 112 -12.59 -12.68 -0.29
N PHE A 113 -12.23 -11.60 -0.98
CA PHE A 113 -11.00 -10.87 -0.72
C PHE A 113 -10.95 -10.33 0.73
N VAL A 114 -12.01 -9.65 1.18
CA VAL A 114 -12.07 -9.06 2.52
C VAL A 114 -12.06 -10.13 3.60
N ASP A 115 -12.76 -11.25 3.38
CA ASP A 115 -12.75 -12.38 4.32
C ASP A 115 -11.36 -13.01 4.44
N ASP A 116 -10.68 -13.27 3.33
CA ASP A 116 -9.32 -13.82 3.33
C ASP A 116 -8.31 -12.83 3.95
N LEU A 117 -8.44 -11.51 3.65
CA LEU A 117 -7.59 -10.47 4.23
C LEU A 117 -7.78 -10.38 5.75
N LYS A 118 -9.02 -10.42 6.24
CA LYS A 118 -9.36 -10.41 7.66
C LYS A 118 -8.79 -11.62 8.41
N HIS A 119 -8.68 -12.77 7.75
CA HIS A 119 -8.09 -13.98 8.34
C HIS A 119 -6.58 -14.09 8.13
N SER A 120 -5.94 -13.12 7.47
CA SER A 120 -4.50 -12.99 7.38
C SER A 120 -3.92 -12.32 8.65
N PHE A 121 -2.61 -12.16 8.70
CA PHE A 121 -1.95 -11.38 9.76
C PHE A 121 -1.88 -9.88 9.46
N THR A 122 -2.43 -9.44 8.33
CA THR A 122 -2.50 -8.03 7.93
C THR A 122 -3.64 -7.34 8.66
N THR A 123 -3.33 -6.27 9.37
CA THR A 123 -4.32 -5.45 10.08
C THR A 123 -4.47 -4.06 9.48
N ARG A 124 -3.53 -3.67 8.62
CA ARG A 124 -3.55 -2.41 7.87
C ARG A 124 -3.18 -2.68 6.42
N ALA A 125 -3.90 -2.04 5.50
CA ALA A 125 -3.61 -2.21 4.07
C ALA A 125 -3.82 -0.93 3.28
N CYS A 126 -2.96 -0.73 2.25
CA CYS A 126 -3.12 0.30 1.24
C CYS A 126 -3.55 -0.35 -0.08
N ILE A 127 -4.76 -0.05 -0.54
CA ILE A 127 -5.50 -0.87 -1.48
C ILE A 127 -5.86 -0.06 -2.75
N PHE A 128 -5.46 -0.57 -3.91
CA PHE A 128 -6.04 -0.17 -5.18
C PHE A 128 -7.40 -0.84 -5.35
N ALA A 129 -8.45 -0.04 -5.53
CA ALA A 129 -9.76 -0.54 -5.93
C ALA A 129 -9.89 -0.55 -7.45
N THR A 130 -11.05 -0.25 -7.98
CA THR A 130 -11.31 -0.11 -9.42
C THR A 130 -11.61 1.35 -9.76
N LEU A 131 -11.67 1.67 -11.06
CA LEU A 131 -12.14 2.98 -11.53
C LEU A 131 -13.67 3.16 -11.34
N HIS A 132 -14.42 2.07 -11.17
CA HIS A 132 -15.88 2.10 -11.00
C HIS A 132 -16.21 2.54 -9.56
N ARG A 133 -16.61 3.81 -9.37
CA ARG A 133 -16.93 4.39 -8.06
C ARG A 133 -17.89 3.55 -7.22
N PRO A 134 -19.05 3.05 -7.75
CA PRO A 134 -19.94 2.24 -6.93
C PRO A 134 -19.32 0.96 -6.38
N ALA A 135 -18.43 0.30 -7.15
CA ALA A 135 -17.70 -0.87 -6.69
C ALA A 135 -16.60 -0.53 -5.68
N THR A 136 -15.95 0.64 -5.83
CA THR A 136 -14.98 1.14 -4.85
C THR A 136 -15.66 1.44 -3.51
N GLU A 137 -16.80 2.11 -3.49
CA GLU A 137 -17.58 2.36 -2.28
C GLU A 137 -18.05 1.07 -1.61
N LEU A 138 -18.52 0.09 -2.41
CA LEU A 138 -18.88 -1.23 -1.91
C LEU A 138 -17.71 -1.94 -1.21
N LEU A 139 -16.49 -1.83 -1.77
CA LEU A 139 -15.29 -2.37 -1.12
C LEU A 139 -15.01 -1.65 0.20
N MET A 140 -15.12 -0.32 0.22
CA MET A 140 -14.91 0.48 1.43
C MET A 140 -15.91 0.12 2.54
N ASP A 141 -17.19 -0.07 2.21
CA ASP A 141 -18.22 -0.54 3.17
C ASP A 141 -17.83 -1.89 3.80
N MET A 142 -17.39 -2.86 2.98
CA MET A 142 -16.99 -4.18 3.47
C MET A 142 -15.71 -4.13 4.34
N LEU A 143 -14.76 -3.29 3.98
CA LEU A 143 -13.52 -3.12 4.74
C LEU A 143 -13.79 -2.44 6.08
N GLU A 144 -14.66 -1.42 6.11
CA GLU A 144 -15.10 -0.79 7.35
C GLU A 144 -15.76 -1.80 8.31
N GLU A 145 -16.68 -2.62 7.79
CA GLU A 145 -17.33 -3.68 8.56
C GLU A 145 -16.34 -4.75 9.06
N SER A 146 -15.22 -4.94 8.38
CA SER A 146 -14.19 -5.92 8.77
C SER A 146 -13.42 -5.52 10.02
N GLY A 147 -13.35 -4.21 10.33
CA GLY A 147 -12.54 -3.63 11.40
C GLY A 147 -11.05 -3.50 11.07
N LEU A 148 -10.63 -3.77 9.83
CA LEU A 148 -9.28 -3.50 9.36
C LEU A 148 -9.08 -1.99 9.17
N ALA A 149 -7.87 -1.50 9.44
CA ALA A 149 -7.53 -0.11 9.13
C ALA A 149 -6.97 -0.03 7.71
N THR A 150 -7.72 0.58 6.78
CA THR A 150 -7.36 0.55 5.36
C THR A 150 -7.31 1.94 4.72
N MET A 151 -6.45 2.10 3.72
CA MET A 151 -6.55 3.18 2.74
C MET A 151 -7.00 2.57 1.42
N VAL A 152 -8.04 3.13 0.82
CA VAL A 152 -8.63 2.60 -0.42
C VAL A 152 -8.65 3.70 -1.46
N GLY A 153 -8.19 3.40 -2.66
CA GLY A 153 -8.15 4.36 -3.76
C GLY A 153 -9.02 3.97 -4.94
N LYS A 154 -9.93 4.88 -5.33
CA LYS A 154 -10.56 4.82 -6.66
C LYS A 154 -9.46 5.03 -7.69
N VAL A 155 -9.29 4.07 -8.60
CA VAL A 155 -8.29 4.16 -9.67
C VAL A 155 -8.69 5.24 -10.66
N ASN A 156 -7.72 6.05 -11.08
CA ASN A 156 -7.85 7.02 -12.15
C ASN A 156 -7.05 6.56 -13.36
N MET A 157 -7.69 6.48 -14.52
CA MET A 157 -7.06 6.15 -15.79
C MET A 157 -7.93 6.60 -16.96
N ASP A 158 -7.45 7.56 -17.77
CA ASP A 158 -8.15 8.17 -18.88
C ASP A 158 -7.47 7.93 -20.25
N ARG A 159 -6.38 7.12 -20.26
CA ARG A 159 -5.72 6.69 -21.51
C ARG A 159 -5.14 5.28 -21.38
N ASN A 160 -4.87 4.66 -22.52
CA ASN A 160 -4.17 3.38 -22.65
C ASN A 160 -4.78 2.22 -21.87
N GLY A 161 -6.05 2.31 -21.50
CA GLY A 161 -6.86 1.21 -20.98
C GLY A 161 -7.63 0.49 -22.08
N SER A 162 -8.37 -0.58 -21.72
CA SER A 162 -9.39 -1.11 -22.61
C SER A 162 -10.61 -0.17 -22.63
N PRO A 163 -11.45 -0.21 -23.68
CA PRO A 163 -12.65 0.63 -23.72
C PRO A 163 -13.57 0.47 -22.51
N GLU A 164 -13.58 -0.70 -21.89
CA GLU A 164 -14.38 -1.04 -20.71
C GLU A 164 -13.69 -0.67 -19.39
N LEU A 165 -12.39 -0.35 -19.44
CA LEU A 165 -11.58 0.02 -18.29
C LEU A 165 -10.77 1.29 -18.57
N GLN A 166 -11.46 2.34 -18.99
CA GLN A 166 -10.91 3.67 -19.19
C GLN A 166 -11.99 4.72 -18.94
N GLU A 167 -11.64 5.77 -18.22
CA GLU A 167 -12.54 6.90 -18.00
C GLU A 167 -12.65 7.74 -19.27
N GLU A 168 -13.80 8.38 -19.49
CA GLU A 168 -14.13 9.08 -20.72
C GLU A 168 -13.18 10.26 -21.02
N SER A 169 -12.74 10.95 -19.97
CA SER A 169 -11.82 12.09 -20.06
C SER A 169 -11.20 12.41 -18.70
N ALA A 170 -10.16 13.23 -18.69
CA ALA A 170 -9.55 13.78 -17.49
C ALA A 170 -10.57 14.53 -16.61
N GLN A 171 -11.45 15.29 -17.23
CA GLN A 171 -12.50 16.05 -16.51
C GLN A 171 -13.55 15.14 -15.90
N ALA A 172 -13.96 14.09 -16.60
CA ALA A 172 -14.90 13.10 -16.09
C ALA A 172 -14.30 12.34 -14.90
N SER A 173 -13.05 11.87 -15.03
CA SER A 173 -12.30 11.21 -13.96
C SER A 173 -12.17 12.10 -12.72
N ALA A 174 -11.78 13.36 -12.91
CA ALA A 174 -11.62 14.31 -11.82
C ALA A 174 -12.95 14.63 -11.12
N ALA A 175 -14.04 14.81 -11.90
CA ALA A 175 -15.37 15.06 -11.35
C ALA A 175 -15.89 13.87 -10.53
N ASP A 176 -15.73 12.64 -11.05
CA ASP A 176 -16.13 11.43 -10.34
C ASP A 176 -15.29 11.18 -9.08
N THR A 177 -13.99 11.52 -9.12
CA THR A 177 -13.10 11.45 -7.95
C THR A 177 -13.53 12.44 -6.86
N ARG A 178 -13.86 13.70 -7.21
CA ARG A 178 -14.39 14.68 -6.24
C ARG A 178 -15.72 14.21 -5.66
N GLN A 179 -16.63 13.70 -6.51
CA GLN A 179 -17.90 13.18 -6.04
C GLN A 179 -17.71 12.00 -5.08
N TRP A 180 -16.80 11.07 -5.40
CA TRP A 180 -16.43 9.98 -4.50
C TRP A 180 -15.95 10.48 -3.14
N LEU A 181 -15.02 11.44 -3.11
CA LEU A 181 -14.49 12.01 -1.87
C LEU A 181 -15.57 12.69 -1.02
N GLU A 182 -16.52 13.40 -1.65
CA GLU A 182 -17.65 14.00 -0.92
C GLU A 182 -18.63 12.94 -0.39
N ASP A 183 -18.92 11.88 -1.16
CA ASP A 183 -19.86 10.81 -0.78
C ASP A 183 -19.36 10.00 0.42
N ILE A 184 -18.03 9.83 0.55
CA ILE A 184 -17.41 9.06 1.65
C ILE A 184 -17.00 9.92 2.84
N LYS A 185 -17.12 11.24 2.75
CA LYS A 185 -16.72 12.17 3.79
C LYS A 185 -17.41 11.86 5.12
N ARG A 186 -16.63 11.56 6.16
CA ARG A 186 -17.11 11.18 7.50
C ARG A 186 -17.99 9.91 7.53
N ARG A 187 -17.91 9.07 6.50
CA ARG A 187 -18.69 7.84 6.41
C ARG A 187 -18.05 6.69 7.17
N TYR A 188 -16.71 6.70 7.30
CA TYR A 188 -15.91 5.60 7.83
C TYR A 188 -15.02 6.06 8.99
N ASP A 189 -14.79 5.15 9.94
CA ASP A 189 -13.90 5.35 11.08
C ASP A 189 -12.52 4.69 10.87
N HIS A 190 -12.44 3.66 10.02
CA HIS A 190 -11.23 2.83 9.83
C HIS A 190 -10.79 2.72 8.37
N THR A 191 -11.60 3.18 7.42
CA THR A 191 -11.33 3.11 5.99
C THR A 191 -11.21 4.52 5.42
N TYR A 192 -10.06 4.86 4.85
CA TYR A 192 -9.69 6.20 4.42
C TYR A 192 -9.44 6.28 2.91
N PRO A 193 -9.72 7.40 2.25
CA PRO A 193 -9.40 7.58 0.84
C PRO A 193 -7.90 7.81 0.61
N ILE A 194 -7.42 7.35 -0.55
CA ILE A 194 -6.11 7.67 -1.10
C ILE A 194 -6.22 7.90 -2.60
N LEU A 195 -5.68 8.99 -3.14
CA LEU A 195 -5.67 9.26 -4.58
C LEU A 195 -4.82 8.21 -5.30
N THR A 196 -5.37 7.68 -6.39
CA THR A 196 -4.77 6.52 -7.05
C THR A 196 -4.72 6.72 -8.58
N PRO A 197 -3.85 7.64 -9.09
CA PRO A 197 -3.45 7.54 -10.49
C PRO A 197 -2.84 6.15 -10.69
N ARG A 198 -3.38 5.35 -11.62
CA ARG A 198 -2.94 3.96 -11.75
C ARG A 198 -1.43 3.87 -11.96
N PHE A 199 -0.94 4.57 -12.96
CA PHE A 199 0.48 4.83 -13.24
C PHE A 199 0.53 5.85 -14.38
N THR A 200 1.67 6.50 -14.60
CA THR A 200 1.78 7.56 -15.61
C THR A 200 1.30 7.16 -17.01
N PRO A 201 1.56 5.94 -17.54
CA PRO A 201 1.04 5.55 -18.85
C PRO A 201 -0.48 5.52 -18.97
N SER A 202 -1.22 5.35 -17.88
CA SER A 202 -2.70 5.35 -17.88
C SER A 202 -3.34 6.71 -17.64
N CYS A 203 -2.56 7.74 -17.33
CA CYS A 203 -3.09 9.05 -16.96
C CYS A 203 -2.55 10.11 -17.90
N THR A 204 -3.44 10.93 -18.51
CA THR A 204 -3.00 12.09 -19.27
C THR A 204 -2.44 13.18 -18.38
N ASP A 205 -1.66 14.11 -18.93
CA ASP A 205 -1.13 15.25 -18.19
C ASP A 205 -2.27 16.13 -17.65
N GLU A 206 -3.38 16.21 -18.37
CA GLU A 206 -4.60 16.88 -17.94
C GLU A 206 -5.19 16.21 -16.69
N LEU A 207 -5.28 14.88 -16.67
CA LEU A 207 -5.77 14.15 -15.52
C LEU A 207 -4.81 14.30 -14.32
N MET A 208 -3.51 14.15 -14.53
CA MET A 208 -2.51 14.33 -13.48
C MET A 208 -2.56 15.75 -12.88
N THR A 209 -2.79 16.76 -13.72
CA THR A 209 -2.99 18.16 -13.26
C THR A 209 -4.23 18.27 -12.37
N GLU A 210 -5.35 17.67 -12.77
CA GLU A 210 -6.58 17.70 -11.97
C GLU A 210 -6.41 16.94 -10.65
N LEU A 211 -5.74 15.78 -10.65
CA LEU A 211 -5.46 15.01 -9.44
C LEU A 211 -4.55 15.80 -8.47
N GLY A 212 -3.56 16.54 -8.99
CA GLY A 212 -2.75 17.44 -8.17
C GLY A 212 -3.55 18.58 -7.52
N LYS A 213 -4.60 19.08 -8.19
CA LYS A 213 -5.55 20.05 -7.59
C LYS A 213 -6.41 19.38 -6.51
N ILE A 214 -6.94 18.18 -6.77
CA ILE A 214 -7.74 17.40 -5.83
C ILE A 214 -6.92 17.07 -4.57
N GLN A 215 -5.67 16.65 -4.75
CA GLN A 215 -4.77 16.38 -3.63
C GLN A 215 -4.64 17.59 -2.69
N LYS A 216 -4.46 18.79 -3.25
CA LYS A 216 -4.36 20.05 -2.48
C LYS A 216 -5.70 20.47 -1.87
N GLU A 217 -6.81 20.24 -2.57
CA GLU A 217 -8.16 20.58 -2.15
C GLU A 217 -8.64 19.72 -0.97
N TYR A 218 -8.38 18.40 -1.05
CA TYR A 218 -8.88 17.42 -0.07
C TYR A 218 -7.81 16.95 0.91
N HIS A 219 -6.56 17.31 0.71
CA HIS A 219 -5.43 16.87 1.53
C HIS A 219 -5.35 15.35 1.74
N VAL A 220 -5.59 14.57 0.69
CA VAL A 220 -5.54 13.11 0.72
C VAL A 220 -4.17 12.59 0.29
N PRO A 221 -3.69 11.47 0.86
CA PRO A 221 -2.44 10.83 0.43
C PRO A 221 -2.55 10.33 -1.03
N VAL A 222 -1.41 9.97 -1.61
CA VAL A 222 -1.31 9.50 -2.99
C VAL A 222 -0.63 8.14 -3.01
N GLN A 223 -1.10 7.22 -3.85
CA GLN A 223 -0.40 5.98 -4.19
C GLN A 223 -0.32 5.78 -5.69
N SER A 224 0.77 5.16 -6.16
CA SER A 224 0.93 4.76 -7.55
C SER A 224 2.07 3.75 -7.70
N HIS A 225 2.48 3.46 -8.96
CA HIS A 225 3.58 2.58 -9.33
C HIS A 225 4.76 3.42 -9.82
N LEU A 226 5.99 2.98 -9.55
CA LEU A 226 7.19 3.72 -9.90
C LEU A 226 8.33 2.79 -10.31
N SER A 227 8.88 3.02 -11.51
CA SER A 227 10.12 2.40 -12.00
C SER A 227 10.18 0.89 -11.79
N GLU A 228 9.08 0.20 -12.13
CA GLU A 228 8.91 -1.22 -11.92
C GLU A 228 9.59 -2.06 -12.99
N ASN A 229 9.30 -1.77 -14.28
CA ASN A 229 9.73 -2.56 -15.42
C ASN A 229 10.40 -1.66 -16.48
N PHE A 230 11.39 -2.20 -17.21
CA PHE A 230 12.09 -1.42 -18.25
C PHE A 230 11.18 -0.96 -19.39
N GLY A 231 10.21 -1.82 -19.79
CA GLY A 231 9.23 -1.45 -20.80
C GLY A 231 8.34 -0.29 -20.36
N GLU A 232 7.89 -0.32 -19.12
CA GLU A 232 7.12 0.76 -18.49
C GLU A 232 7.93 2.06 -18.44
N ILE A 233 9.17 2.02 -17.97
CA ILE A 233 10.06 3.20 -17.86
C ILE A 233 10.29 3.81 -19.25
N ALA A 234 10.54 2.99 -20.26
CA ALA A 234 10.71 3.46 -21.65
C ALA A 234 9.44 4.15 -22.15
N TRP A 235 8.28 3.58 -21.88
CA TRP A 235 6.99 4.15 -22.24
C TRP A 235 6.70 5.48 -21.53
N VAL A 236 7.02 5.59 -20.25
CA VAL A 236 6.93 6.87 -19.53
C VAL A 236 7.84 7.92 -20.16
N LYS A 237 9.05 7.55 -20.57
CA LYS A 237 9.96 8.48 -21.23
C LYS A 237 9.46 8.97 -22.58
N GLU A 238 8.73 8.14 -23.32
CA GLU A 238 8.05 8.53 -24.57
C GLU A 238 6.88 9.50 -24.32
N LEU A 239 6.07 9.20 -23.30
CA LEU A 239 4.89 10.00 -22.93
C LEU A 239 5.24 11.32 -22.24
N CYS A 240 6.31 11.33 -21.44
CA CYS A 240 6.78 12.48 -20.66
C CYS A 240 8.24 12.82 -21.02
N PRO A 241 8.53 13.29 -22.25
CA PRO A 241 9.90 13.45 -22.73
C PRO A 241 10.72 14.49 -21.97
N THR A 242 10.06 15.40 -21.25
CA THR A 242 10.69 16.43 -20.43
C THR A 242 11.11 15.93 -19.04
N SER A 243 10.58 14.78 -18.57
CA SER A 243 10.96 14.20 -17.30
C SER A 243 12.42 13.70 -17.34
N ARG A 244 13.17 13.93 -16.27
CA ARG A 244 14.54 13.41 -16.11
C ARG A 244 14.53 11.90 -15.87
N PHE A 245 13.60 11.46 -15.04
CA PHE A 245 13.34 10.08 -14.65
C PHE A 245 11.83 9.92 -14.35
N TYR A 246 11.37 8.73 -14.05
CA TYR A 246 9.95 8.44 -13.93
C TYR A 246 9.26 9.28 -12.82
N GLY A 247 9.88 9.43 -11.66
CA GLY A 247 9.31 10.19 -10.53
C GLY A 247 8.99 11.66 -10.88
N ASP A 248 9.74 12.27 -11.80
CA ASP A 248 9.44 13.63 -12.30
C ASP A 248 8.04 13.70 -12.93
N ALA A 249 7.57 12.62 -13.57
CA ALA A 249 6.24 12.57 -14.18
C ALA A 249 5.08 12.65 -13.17
N TYR A 250 5.35 12.45 -11.88
CA TYR A 250 4.42 12.73 -10.79
C TYR A 250 4.70 14.08 -10.12
N ASP A 251 5.99 14.41 -9.92
CA ASP A 251 6.40 15.62 -9.22
C ASP A 251 5.94 16.90 -9.93
N MET A 252 5.98 16.92 -11.27
CA MET A 252 5.49 18.03 -12.10
C MET A 252 4.05 18.45 -11.77
N PHE A 253 3.23 17.51 -11.28
CA PHE A 253 1.82 17.72 -10.96
C PHE A 253 1.57 17.84 -9.45
N GLY A 254 2.64 17.80 -8.62
CA GLY A 254 2.53 17.86 -7.15
C GLY A 254 2.00 16.58 -6.52
N LEU A 255 2.18 15.42 -7.18
CA LEU A 255 1.73 14.10 -6.74
C LEU A 255 2.87 13.24 -6.18
N PHE A 256 4.03 13.84 -5.89
CA PHE A 256 5.22 13.13 -5.41
C PHE A 256 5.78 13.80 -4.16
N GLY A 257 5.58 13.17 -2.99
CA GLY A 257 6.11 13.64 -1.72
C GLY A 257 5.18 14.53 -0.90
N THR A 258 5.65 14.90 0.28
CA THR A 258 4.84 15.50 1.35
C THR A 258 5.13 16.97 1.63
N LYS A 259 6.11 17.58 0.97
CA LYS A 259 6.64 18.90 1.34
C LYS A 259 5.66 20.08 1.24
N ASN A 260 4.49 19.88 0.61
CA ASN A 260 3.51 20.96 0.36
C ASN A 260 2.19 20.80 1.09
N ALA A 261 2.07 19.84 2.00
CA ALA A 261 0.81 19.58 2.69
C ALA A 261 0.81 20.23 4.10
N GLU A 262 0.46 21.48 4.18
CA GLU A 262 -0.16 22.02 5.40
C GLU A 262 -1.60 21.49 5.41
N SER A 263 -1.90 20.49 6.22
CA SER A 263 -3.23 19.89 6.26
C SER A 263 -3.85 19.94 7.64
N GLU A 264 -5.05 20.49 7.70
CA GLU A 264 -6.02 20.22 8.76
C GLU A 264 -6.84 18.98 8.32
N LEU A 265 -6.28 17.76 8.43
CA LEU A 265 -6.91 16.55 7.92
C LEU A 265 -7.92 15.94 8.85
N ASP A 266 -9.16 15.88 8.37
CA ASP A 266 -10.29 15.14 8.96
C ASP A 266 -10.38 13.67 8.40
N TYR A 267 -9.38 13.19 7.61
CA TYR A 267 -9.49 11.93 6.88
C TYR A 267 -8.58 10.79 7.36
N THR A 268 -7.64 11.04 8.26
CA THR A 268 -6.78 9.96 8.77
C THR A 268 -6.54 10.08 10.26
N ALA A 269 -6.93 9.07 11.03
CA ALA A 269 -6.56 8.97 12.45
C ALA A 269 -5.03 8.90 12.65
N ALA A 270 -4.28 8.49 11.62
CA ALA A 270 -2.81 8.43 11.64
C ALA A 270 -2.15 9.80 11.46
N SER A 271 -2.83 10.78 10.85
CA SER A 271 -2.29 12.13 10.62
C SER A 271 -2.52 13.09 11.79
N ALA A 272 -3.20 12.66 12.84
CA ALA A 272 -3.44 13.52 14.02
C ALA A 272 -2.17 14.12 14.65
N ASN A 273 -0.99 13.66 14.21
CA ASN A 273 0.32 14.14 14.67
C ASN A 273 1.30 14.53 13.53
N SER A 274 0.90 14.52 12.25
CA SER A 274 1.79 14.96 11.16
C SER A 274 1.02 15.78 10.13
N ASN A 275 1.50 17.00 9.86
CA ASN A 275 0.98 17.89 8.81
C ASN A 275 1.35 17.41 7.39
N SER A 276 1.48 16.10 7.14
CA SER A 276 1.96 15.59 5.86
C SER A 276 1.02 14.55 5.27
N CYS A 277 0.70 14.71 3.97
CA CYS A 277 0.01 13.70 3.18
C CYS A 277 1.07 12.79 2.53
N PRO A 278 1.24 11.53 2.98
CA PRO A 278 2.26 10.66 2.42
C PRO A 278 1.96 10.29 0.97
N THR A 279 3.02 10.10 0.19
CA THR A 279 2.96 9.44 -1.11
C THR A 279 3.58 8.06 -0.97
N ILE A 280 2.90 7.04 -1.48
CA ILE A 280 3.35 5.65 -1.49
C ILE A 280 3.57 5.24 -2.94
N MET A 281 4.80 4.87 -3.27
CA MET A 281 5.17 4.37 -4.60
C MET A 281 5.56 2.91 -4.52
N ALA A 282 4.85 2.08 -5.28
CA ALA A 282 5.14 0.65 -5.35
C ALA A 282 6.36 0.36 -6.22
N HIS A 283 7.04 -0.73 -5.93
CA HIS A 283 8.15 -1.37 -6.64
C HIS A 283 9.49 -0.64 -6.55
N CYS A 284 9.69 0.48 -7.23
CA CYS A 284 10.97 1.21 -7.30
C CYS A 284 12.16 0.27 -7.62
N VAL A 285 11.97 -0.68 -8.57
CA VAL A 285 12.98 -1.72 -8.89
C VAL A 285 14.18 -1.14 -9.60
N HIS A 286 13.92 -0.21 -10.54
CA HIS A 286 14.91 0.36 -11.45
C HIS A 286 15.09 1.87 -11.29
N SER A 287 14.79 2.40 -10.10
CA SER A 287 14.97 3.83 -9.80
C SER A 287 16.43 4.25 -9.99
N THR A 288 16.65 5.35 -10.71
CA THR A 288 18.00 5.95 -10.88
C THR A 288 18.51 6.57 -9.60
N ASP A 289 19.78 6.90 -9.52
CA ASP A 289 20.38 7.53 -8.34
C ASP A 289 19.73 8.89 -8.04
N GLU A 290 19.39 9.65 -9.06
CA GLU A 290 18.70 10.94 -8.94
C GLU A 290 17.25 10.74 -8.46
N GLU A 291 16.55 9.72 -8.95
CA GLU A 291 15.20 9.38 -8.49
C GLU A 291 15.20 8.93 -7.04
N ILE A 292 16.15 8.08 -6.64
CA ILE A 292 16.31 7.63 -5.25
C ILE A 292 16.57 8.83 -4.32
N GLN A 293 17.39 9.77 -4.75
CA GLN A 293 17.65 10.99 -3.97
C GLN A 293 16.37 11.82 -3.83
N MET A 294 15.58 11.96 -4.90
CA MET A 294 14.31 12.66 -4.87
C MET A 294 13.27 11.96 -3.96
N ILE A 295 13.15 10.63 -4.03
CA ILE A 295 12.31 9.83 -3.12
C ILE A 295 12.64 10.16 -1.66
N LYS A 296 13.94 10.18 -1.32
CA LYS A 296 14.42 10.52 0.02
C LYS A 296 14.09 11.96 0.41
N ASP A 297 14.39 12.92 -0.47
CA ASP A 297 14.22 14.35 -0.19
C ASP A 297 12.75 14.74 -0.05
N GLN A 298 11.86 14.06 -0.77
CA GLN A 298 10.42 14.28 -0.73
C GLN A 298 9.70 13.43 0.34
N GLY A 299 10.41 12.52 1.01
CA GLY A 299 9.82 11.66 2.06
C GLY A 299 8.81 10.65 1.52
N VAL A 300 8.97 10.21 0.27
CA VAL A 300 8.11 9.22 -0.36
C VAL A 300 8.33 7.85 0.28
N TYR A 301 7.26 7.12 0.51
CA TYR A 301 7.29 5.75 0.99
C TYR A 301 7.40 4.77 -0.18
N ILE A 302 8.29 3.80 -0.07
CA ILE A 302 8.45 2.72 -1.05
C ILE A 302 7.68 1.50 -0.53
N ALA A 303 6.75 0.97 -1.33
CA ALA A 303 6.16 -0.33 -1.11
C ALA A 303 6.94 -1.38 -1.93
N HIS A 304 7.76 -2.17 -1.26
CA HIS A 304 8.53 -3.23 -1.90
C HIS A 304 7.69 -4.49 -2.04
N CYS A 305 7.52 -4.96 -3.28
CA CYS A 305 6.67 -6.08 -3.65
C CYS A 305 7.51 -7.24 -4.24
N PRO A 306 8.22 -8.03 -3.40
CA PRO A 306 9.24 -8.98 -3.88
C PRO A 306 8.65 -10.11 -4.70
N GLU A 307 7.45 -10.62 -4.35
CA GLU A 307 6.80 -11.71 -5.06
C GLU A 307 6.41 -11.24 -6.47
N SER A 308 5.65 -10.17 -6.59
CA SER A 308 5.21 -9.64 -7.87
C SER A 308 6.37 -9.23 -8.78
N ASN A 309 7.37 -8.52 -8.24
CA ASN A 309 8.56 -8.13 -9.01
C ASN A 309 9.26 -9.35 -9.64
N THR A 310 9.14 -10.52 -9.02
CA THR A 310 9.72 -11.77 -9.51
C THR A 310 8.78 -12.46 -10.51
N ASP A 311 7.49 -12.55 -10.18
CA ASP A 311 6.49 -13.30 -10.92
C ASP A 311 6.20 -12.69 -12.30
N ILE A 312 6.21 -11.35 -12.41
CA ILE A 312 6.01 -10.63 -13.67
C ILE A 312 7.32 -10.07 -14.27
N ALA A 313 8.44 -10.67 -13.86
CA ALA A 313 9.78 -10.42 -14.40
C ALA A 313 10.25 -8.95 -14.33
N SER A 314 9.77 -8.17 -13.37
CA SER A 314 10.20 -6.77 -13.17
C SER A 314 11.64 -6.68 -12.66
N GLY A 315 12.09 -7.60 -11.81
CA GLY A 315 13.47 -7.67 -11.34
C GLY A 315 13.64 -7.63 -9.82
N ILE A 316 14.82 -7.21 -9.35
CA ILE A 316 15.18 -7.21 -7.92
C ILE A 316 15.49 -5.79 -7.45
N ALA A 317 14.63 -5.21 -6.62
CA ALA A 317 14.83 -3.88 -6.06
C ALA A 317 16.03 -3.82 -5.10
N PRO A 318 16.78 -2.69 -5.03
CA PRO A 318 17.97 -2.53 -4.19
C PRO A 318 17.62 -2.17 -2.74
N ILE A 319 16.79 -2.98 -2.07
CA ILE A 319 16.19 -2.68 -0.76
C ILE A 319 17.23 -2.39 0.31
N ARG A 320 18.35 -3.13 0.33
CA ARG A 320 19.44 -2.84 1.28
C ARG A 320 19.96 -1.43 1.14
N ARG A 321 20.17 -0.98 -0.10
CA ARG A 321 20.61 0.38 -0.39
C ARG A 321 19.60 1.41 0.11
N TYR A 322 18.32 1.19 -0.12
CA TYR A 322 17.26 2.10 0.33
C TYR A 322 17.25 2.25 1.86
N LEU A 323 17.36 1.14 2.59
CA LEU A 323 17.43 1.15 4.04
C LEU A 323 18.70 1.84 4.57
N ASP A 324 19.86 1.58 3.95
CA ASP A 324 21.13 2.21 4.34
C ASP A 324 21.14 3.73 4.08
N MET A 325 20.42 4.19 3.06
CA MET A 325 20.21 5.61 2.78
C MET A 325 19.15 6.26 3.67
N GLY A 326 18.41 5.48 4.47
CA GLY A 326 17.37 5.97 5.38
C GLY A 326 16.06 6.34 4.67
N LEU A 327 15.74 5.69 3.54
CA LEU A 327 14.44 5.84 2.89
C LEU A 327 13.34 5.12 3.69
N HIS A 328 12.11 5.58 3.54
CA HIS A 328 10.94 4.92 4.11
C HIS A 328 10.57 3.72 3.23
N VAL A 329 10.82 2.51 3.71
CA VAL A 329 10.53 1.27 3.00
C VAL A 329 9.59 0.40 3.83
N GLY A 330 8.50 -0.04 3.22
CA GLY A 330 7.64 -1.08 3.74
C GLY A 330 7.42 -2.17 2.69
N LEU A 331 6.68 -3.19 3.05
CA LEU A 331 6.38 -4.31 2.16
C LEU A 331 4.96 -4.21 1.60
N GLY A 332 4.77 -4.69 0.38
CA GLY A 332 3.50 -4.92 -0.25
C GLY A 332 3.42 -6.35 -0.79
N THR A 333 2.24 -6.93 -0.76
CA THR A 333 2.00 -8.24 -1.40
C THR A 333 1.80 -8.09 -2.90
N ASP A 334 1.27 -6.95 -3.30
CA ASP A 334 0.89 -6.66 -4.69
C ASP A 334 0.07 -7.80 -5.32
N VAL A 335 -0.92 -8.29 -4.59
CA VAL A 335 -1.88 -9.21 -5.17
C VAL A 335 -2.66 -8.46 -6.26
N ALA A 336 -2.63 -8.92 -7.53
CA ALA A 336 -2.26 -10.24 -8.01
C ALA A 336 -1.05 -10.30 -8.95
N GLY A 337 -0.18 -9.29 -9.04
CA GLY A 337 1.17 -9.50 -9.55
C GLY A 337 1.92 -10.50 -8.65
N GLY A 338 1.80 -10.35 -7.32
CA GLY A 338 2.01 -11.42 -6.35
C GLY A 338 0.73 -12.24 -6.14
N PHE A 339 0.84 -13.52 -5.79
CA PHE A 339 -0.33 -14.39 -5.65
C PHE A 339 -0.75 -14.67 -4.19
N SER A 340 -0.01 -14.16 -3.20
CA SER A 340 -0.22 -14.46 -1.78
C SER A 340 -0.47 -13.21 -0.94
N LEU A 341 -1.49 -13.23 -0.06
CA LEU A 341 -1.72 -12.20 0.96
C LEU A 341 -0.79 -12.34 2.19
N SER A 342 0.19 -13.24 2.15
CA SER A 342 1.04 -13.52 3.31
C SER A 342 2.20 -12.55 3.44
N MET A 343 2.13 -11.62 4.38
CA MET A 343 3.24 -10.74 4.72
C MET A 343 4.47 -11.50 5.24
N PHE A 344 4.30 -12.68 5.88
CA PHE A 344 5.44 -13.55 6.21
C PHE A 344 6.17 -14.03 4.97
N ARG A 345 5.43 -14.33 3.89
CA ARG A 345 6.02 -14.71 2.62
C ARG A 345 6.75 -13.52 1.99
N ALA A 346 6.13 -12.33 1.96
CA ALA A 346 6.79 -11.12 1.46
C ALA A 346 8.11 -10.83 2.20
N ILE A 347 8.17 -11.06 3.53
CA ILE A 347 9.41 -10.96 4.31
C ILE A 347 10.45 -11.99 3.83
N ALA A 348 10.04 -13.25 3.70
CA ALA A 348 10.95 -14.33 3.29
C ALA A 348 11.49 -14.10 1.86
N ASP A 349 10.61 -13.73 0.93
CA ASP A 349 10.96 -13.44 -0.47
C ASP A 349 11.90 -12.23 -0.57
N THR A 350 11.64 -11.16 0.18
CA THR A 350 12.56 -10.00 0.25
C THR A 350 13.97 -10.42 0.65
N ILE A 351 14.10 -11.29 1.65
CA ILE A 351 15.41 -11.77 2.09
C ILE A 351 16.07 -12.62 1.01
N GLN A 352 15.32 -13.50 0.35
CA GLN A 352 15.82 -14.39 -0.69
C GLN A 352 16.29 -13.60 -1.93
N VAL A 353 15.45 -12.68 -2.45
CA VAL A 353 15.81 -11.87 -3.63
C VAL A 353 16.93 -10.89 -3.30
N SER A 354 17.00 -10.37 -2.09
CA SER A 354 18.13 -9.52 -1.64
C SER A 354 19.46 -10.29 -1.63
N LYS A 355 19.45 -11.58 -1.26
CA LYS A 355 20.64 -12.45 -1.35
C LYS A 355 21.04 -12.72 -2.81
N LEU A 356 20.06 -12.90 -3.71
CA LEU A 356 20.33 -13.03 -5.14
C LEU A 356 20.94 -11.74 -5.70
N ARG A 357 20.37 -10.58 -5.38
CA ARG A 357 20.93 -9.29 -5.79
C ARG A 357 22.35 -9.12 -5.29
N TRP A 358 22.60 -9.36 -4.01
CA TRP A 358 23.94 -9.31 -3.44
C TRP A 358 24.93 -10.20 -4.20
N ARG A 359 24.54 -11.43 -4.54
CA ARG A 359 25.43 -12.38 -5.20
C ARG A 359 25.67 -12.09 -6.68
N LEU A 360 24.66 -11.60 -7.39
CA LEU A 360 24.67 -11.48 -8.85
C LEU A 360 24.94 -10.07 -9.34
N MET A 361 24.55 -9.05 -8.58
CA MET A 361 24.53 -7.66 -9.06
C MET A 361 25.37 -6.71 -8.19
N ASP A 362 25.28 -6.80 -6.87
CA ASP A 362 25.80 -5.78 -5.94
C ASP A 362 26.52 -6.42 -4.75
N GLN A 363 27.73 -6.89 -5.00
CA GLN A 363 28.51 -7.65 -4.02
C GLN A 363 29.04 -6.79 -2.86
N ASN A 364 28.97 -5.47 -2.95
CA ASN A 364 29.45 -4.54 -1.92
C ASN A 364 28.44 -4.29 -0.80
N LEU A 365 27.15 -4.60 -1.05
CA LEU A 365 26.07 -4.41 -0.10
C LEU A 365 25.60 -5.75 0.45
N ALA A 366 25.72 -5.95 1.77
CA ALA A 366 25.17 -7.14 2.43
C ALA A 366 23.64 -7.26 2.19
N PRO A 367 23.07 -8.48 2.11
CA PRO A 367 21.64 -8.64 1.97
C PRO A 367 20.88 -8.17 3.22
N VAL A 368 19.60 -7.92 3.08
CA VAL A 368 18.72 -7.69 4.23
C VAL A 368 18.51 -8.97 5.03
N SER A 369 18.11 -8.83 6.29
CA SER A 369 17.77 -9.93 7.18
C SER A 369 16.42 -9.67 7.82
N TYR A 370 15.89 -10.63 8.58
CA TYR A 370 14.61 -10.48 9.31
C TYR A 370 14.57 -9.25 10.20
N THR A 371 15.70 -8.82 10.76
CA THR A 371 15.75 -7.63 11.60
C THR A 371 15.56 -6.31 10.85
N HIS A 372 15.63 -6.30 9.53
CA HIS A 372 15.39 -5.11 8.72
C HIS A 372 13.94 -4.98 8.22
N LEU A 373 13.17 -6.09 8.23
CA LEU A 373 11.85 -6.20 7.59
C LEU A 373 10.77 -6.46 8.65
N ARG A 374 10.11 -5.39 9.12
CA ARG A 374 9.16 -5.49 10.24
C ARG A 374 7.98 -4.56 10.04
#